data_b16478acb9eb12a016fb9aa891973de4
#
_entry.id   b16478acb9eb12a016fb9aa891973de4
#
_cell.length_a   1.000
_cell.length_b   1.000
_cell.length_c   1.000
_cell.angle_alpha   90.00
_cell.angle_beta   90.00
_cell.angle_gamma   90.00
#
_symmetry.space_group_name_H-M   'P 1'
#
loop_
_entity.id
_entity.type
_entity.pdbx_description
1 polymer ?
#
loop_
_entity_poly.entity_id
_entity_poly.type
_entity_poly.pdbx_seq_one_letter_code
_entity_poly.pdbx_strand_id
1 'polypeptide(L)'
;QNIEDGEHIIYGIAFDNYENQTQTQPFVVNVDNIDNEIPSGYILSPSAGQIVEGSVPIQVVATDNNQIDIVQVMINGAYVNQDATNLDDFYEFLWDTEQEEDDIEYQIYAIIRDVNGNAYNTPSITVTVNNNPIPNFDLIPPVVSLQEPTSFQVLSDTVNIVSFAVDNWGISHLEIIINDVIET
;
A
#
# COMPACT_ATOMS: atom_id res chain seq x y z
N GLN A 1 29.19 -13.49 -27.88
CA GLN A 1 30.53 -13.79 -27.33
C GLN A 1 30.77 -12.78 -26.23
N ASN A 2 30.83 -13.24 -24.97
CA ASN A 2 31.16 -12.36 -23.86
C ASN A 2 32.63 -11.95 -23.98
N ILE A 3 32.90 -10.65 -23.89
CA ILE A 3 34.24 -10.09 -23.81
C ILE A 3 34.60 -10.04 -22.33
N GLU A 4 35.78 -10.51 -21.95
CA GLU A 4 36.27 -10.48 -20.57
C GLU A 4 36.50 -9.04 -20.09
N ASP A 5 36.48 -8.83 -18.79
CA ASP A 5 36.78 -7.54 -18.16
C ASP A 5 38.23 -7.14 -18.43
N GLY A 6 38.46 -5.84 -18.56
CA GLY A 6 39.77 -5.27 -18.77
C GLY A 6 39.90 -4.44 -20.03
N GLU A 7 41.14 -4.07 -20.33
CA GLU A 7 41.47 -3.26 -21.52
C GLU A 7 41.47 -4.10 -22.80
N HIS A 8 40.73 -3.63 -23.79
CA HIS A 8 40.66 -4.23 -25.13
C HIS A 8 41.04 -3.20 -26.18
N ILE A 9 41.80 -3.66 -27.18
CA ILE A 9 42.21 -2.84 -28.33
C ILE A 9 41.27 -3.15 -29.51
N ILE A 10 40.61 -2.12 -30.03
CA ILE A 10 39.71 -2.24 -31.19
C ILE A 10 40.30 -1.47 -32.36
N TYR A 11 40.36 -2.12 -33.52
CA TYR A 11 40.68 -1.49 -34.79
C TYR A 11 39.92 -2.18 -35.94
N GLY A 12 39.69 -1.46 -37.01
CA GLY A 12 39.08 -1.98 -38.23
C GLY A 12 40.09 -2.18 -39.32
N ILE A 13 39.95 -3.24 -40.15
CA ILE A 13 40.74 -3.49 -41.36
C ILE A 13 39.75 -3.54 -42.53
N ALA A 14 40.05 -2.76 -43.58
CA ALA A 14 39.32 -2.82 -44.84
C ALA A 14 40.23 -3.46 -45.92
N PHE A 15 39.63 -4.31 -46.74
CA PHE A 15 40.30 -4.94 -47.89
C PHE A 15 39.59 -4.48 -49.16
N ASP A 16 40.38 -4.24 -50.22
CA ASP A 16 39.84 -4.05 -51.56
C ASP A 16 39.71 -5.39 -52.33
N ASN A 17 39.21 -5.35 -53.56
CA ASN A 17 39.00 -6.53 -54.38
C ASN A 17 40.32 -7.21 -54.86
N TYR A 18 41.44 -6.60 -54.55
CA TYR A 18 42.78 -7.10 -54.84
C TYR A 18 43.58 -7.48 -53.58
N GLU A 19 42.85 -7.59 -52.43
CA GLU A 19 43.41 -7.94 -51.14
C GLU A 19 44.37 -6.91 -50.52
N ASN A 20 44.44 -5.68 -51.08
CA ASN A 20 45.13 -4.62 -50.37
C ASN A 20 44.35 -4.21 -49.13
N GLN A 21 45.07 -3.98 -48.03
CA GLN A 21 44.43 -3.67 -46.76
C GLN A 21 44.83 -2.29 -46.22
N THR A 22 43.93 -1.69 -45.52
CA THR A 22 44.16 -0.49 -44.71
C THR A 22 43.57 -0.69 -43.33
N GLN A 23 44.29 -0.30 -42.29
CA GLN A 23 43.89 -0.41 -40.92
C GLN A 23 43.66 0.98 -40.33
N THR A 24 42.61 1.09 -39.49
CA THR A 24 42.40 2.29 -38.67
C THR A 24 43.46 2.41 -37.57
N GLN A 25 43.60 3.59 -36.99
CA GLN A 25 44.31 3.69 -35.71
C GLN A 25 43.55 2.87 -34.67
N PRO A 26 44.26 2.09 -33.82
CA PRO A 26 43.65 1.38 -32.74
C PRO A 26 43.20 2.36 -31.64
N PHE A 27 42.11 2.02 -30.95
CA PHE A 27 41.73 2.69 -29.72
C PHE A 27 41.46 1.66 -28.60
N VAL A 28 41.70 2.08 -27.38
CA VAL A 28 41.52 1.25 -26.17
C VAL A 28 40.16 1.50 -25.60
N VAL A 29 39.46 0.42 -25.26
CA VAL A 29 38.23 0.43 -24.44
C VAL A 29 38.48 -0.41 -23.19
N ASN A 30 37.88 -0.01 -22.08
CA ASN A 30 37.85 -0.84 -20.90
C ASN A 30 36.46 -1.50 -20.80
N VAL A 31 36.44 -2.81 -20.68
CA VAL A 31 35.22 -3.60 -20.45
C VAL A 31 35.15 -3.91 -18.97
N ASP A 32 34.02 -3.60 -18.36
CA ASP A 32 33.69 -3.95 -16.98
C ASP A 32 32.28 -4.51 -17.00
N ASN A 33 32.17 -5.82 -16.79
CA ASN A 33 30.89 -6.56 -16.75
C ASN A 33 30.38 -6.74 -15.31
N ILE A 34 31.09 -6.18 -14.33
CA ILE A 34 30.70 -6.27 -12.92
C ILE A 34 29.77 -5.12 -12.61
N ASP A 35 28.54 -5.46 -12.32
CA ASP A 35 27.59 -4.48 -11.79
C ASP A 35 27.86 -4.27 -10.28
N ASN A 36 28.23 -3.05 -9.93
CA ASN A 36 28.48 -2.60 -8.55
C ASN A 36 27.46 -1.55 -8.11
N GLU A 37 26.49 -1.24 -8.95
CA GLU A 37 25.38 -0.35 -8.56
C GLU A 37 24.43 -1.08 -7.63
N ILE A 38 23.96 -0.39 -6.61
CA ILE A 38 22.99 -0.97 -5.67
C ILE A 38 21.58 -0.66 -6.17
N PRO A 39 20.64 -1.61 -6.07
CA PRO A 39 19.24 -1.34 -6.41
C PRO A 39 18.65 -0.25 -5.54
N SER A 40 17.52 0.28 -5.95
CA SER A 40 16.74 1.27 -5.20
C SER A 40 15.28 0.88 -5.14
N GLY A 41 14.54 1.44 -4.18
CA GLY A 41 13.11 1.18 -4.06
C GLY A 41 12.47 1.75 -2.81
N TYR A 42 11.17 1.54 -2.70
CA TYR A 42 10.37 2.01 -1.57
C TYR A 42 9.08 1.20 -1.44
N ILE A 43 8.46 1.28 -0.25
CA ILE A 43 7.11 0.75 -0.02
C ILE A 43 6.10 1.74 -0.63
N LEU A 44 5.33 1.26 -1.62
CA LEU A 44 4.26 2.03 -2.26
C LEU A 44 2.97 1.96 -1.45
N SER A 45 2.65 0.78 -0.91
CA SER A 45 1.48 0.50 -0.08
C SER A 45 1.86 -0.55 0.98
N PRO A 46 1.30 -0.46 2.20
CA PRO A 46 0.46 0.59 2.76
C PRO A 46 1.22 1.90 3.00
N SER A 47 0.50 3.00 3.26
CA SER A 47 1.12 4.28 3.63
C SER A 47 1.56 4.28 5.10
N ALA A 48 2.61 5.07 5.41
CA ALA A 48 3.04 5.25 6.80
C ALA A 48 1.91 5.83 7.67
N GLY A 49 1.70 5.23 8.85
CA GLY A 49 0.64 5.60 9.79
C GLY A 49 -0.75 5.07 9.44
N GLN A 50 -0.88 4.27 8.40
CA GLN A 50 -2.16 3.67 8.03
C GLN A 50 -2.62 2.64 9.08
N ILE A 51 -3.92 2.59 9.36
CA ILE A 51 -4.56 1.48 10.07
C ILE A 51 -4.93 0.42 9.02
N VAL A 52 -4.58 -0.83 9.26
CA VAL A 52 -4.77 -1.95 8.34
C VAL A 52 -5.50 -3.10 9.01
N GLU A 53 -6.28 -3.86 8.24
CA GLU A 53 -7.06 -5.00 8.71
C GLU A 53 -7.11 -6.12 7.65
N GLY A 54 -7.29 -7.35 8.08
CA GLY A 54 -7.49 -8.52 7.23
C GLY A 54 -6.29 -8.80 6.31
N SER A 55 -6.55 -9.02 5.04
CA SER A 55 -5.52 -9.31 4.03
C SER A 55 -4.99 -8.02 3.40
N VAL A 56 -3.78 -7.62 3.76
CA VAL A 56 -3.16 -6.35 3.39
C VAL A 56 -2.15 -6.53 2.25
N PRO A 57 -2.37 -5.92 1.07
CA PRO A 57 -1.38 -5.93 0.01
C PRO A 57 -0.22 -4.98 0.34
N ILE A 58 1.00 -5.52 0.42
CA ILE A 58 2.23 -4.74 0.54
C ILE A 58 2.83 -4.64 -0.85
N GLN A 59 2.93 -3.43 -1.37
CA GLN A 59 3.46 -3.14 -2.70
C GLN A 59 4.81 -2.46 -2.58
N VAL A 60 5.81 -3.01 -3.28
CA VAL A 60 7.19 -2.53 -3.28
C VAL A 60 7.59 -2.16 -4.70
N VAL A 61 8.00 -0.92 -4.90
CA VAL A 61 8.68 -0.51 -6.13
C VAL A 61 10.17 -0.80 -5.96
N ALA A 62 10.76 -1.50 -6.93
CA ALA A 62 12.18 -1.81 -6.97
C ALA A 62 12.73 -1.57 -8.37
N THR A 63 13.87 -0.89 -8.47
CA THR A 63 14.55 -0.58 -9.73
C THR A 63 16.05 -0.77 -9.60
N ASP A 64 16.66 -1.15 -10.70
CA ASP A 64 18.10 -1.30 -10.85
C ASP A 64 18.53 -1.04 -12.31
N ASN A 65 19.82 -0.76 -12.53
CA ASN A 65 20.39 -0.60 -13.87
C ASN A 65 20.51 -1.94 -14.62
N ASN A 66 20.49 -3.06 -13.90
CA ASN A 66 20.52 -4.40 -14.46
C ASN A 66 19.18 -5.09 -14.18
N GLN A 67 19.14 -6.11 -13.39
CA GLN A 67 17.94 -6.88 -13.10
C GLN A 67 17.79 -7.11 -11.59
N ILE A 68 16.59 -6.90 -11.08
CA ILE A 68 16.23 -7.31 -9.73
C ILE A 68 16.12 -8.84 -9.69
N ASP A 69 16.84 -9.46 -8.77
CA ASP A 69 16.79 -10.90 -8.50
C ASP A 69 15.69 -11.21 -7.48
N ILE A 70 15.67 -10.48 -6.36
CA ILE A 70 14.74 -10.77 -5.28
C ILE A 70 14.30 -9.50 -4.53
N VAL A 71 13.01 -9.47 -4.16
CA VAL A 71 12.43 -8.51 -3.23
C VAL A 71 11.86 -9.27 -2.06
N GLN A 72 12.24 -8.91 -0.84
CA GLN A 72 11.81 -9.54 0.41
C GLN A 72 11.17 -8.49 1.31
N VAL A 73 9.98 -8.75 1.82
CA VAL A 73 9.33 -7.88 2.81
C VAL A 73 9.62 -8.38 4.22
N MET A 74 9.94 -7.44 5.09
CA MET A 74 10.23 -7.65 6.51
C MET A 74 9.21 -6.91 7.35
N ILE A 75 8.57 -7.58 8.30
CA ILE A 75 7.68 -6.99 9.29
C ILE A 75 8.23 -7.27 10.68
N ASN A 76 8.47 -6.21 11.46
CA ASN A 76 9.14 -6.29 12.77
C ASN A 76 10.43 -7.13 12.74
N GLY A 77 11.17 -7.07 11.62
CA GLY A 77 12.40 -7.82 11.41
C GLY A 77 12.22 -9.31 11.07
N ALA A 78 10.98 -9.79 11.01
CA ALA A 78 10.67 -11.13 10.53
C ALA A 78 10.35 -11.12 9.03
N TYR A 79 10.79 -12.15 8.32
CA TYR A 79 10.48 -12.32 6.90
C TYR A 79 9.04 -12.81 6.71
N VAL A 80 8.27 -12.16 5.87
CA VAL A 80 6.82 -12.36 5.85
C VAL A 80 6.33 -13.24 4.72
N ASN A 81 6.92 -13.26 3.59
CA ASN A 81 6.53 -14.20 2.53
C ASN A 81 7.55 -14.23 1.40
N GLN A 82 7.52 -15.34 0.64
CA GLN A 82 8.57 -15.69 -0.28
C GLN A 82 8.25 -15.41 -1.73
N ASP A 83 6.98 -15.33 -2.08
CA ASP A 83 6.57 -15.23 -3.47
C ASP A 83 5.91 -13.88 -3.73
N ALA A 84 6.74 -12.87 -4.03
CA ALA A 84 6.25 -11.65 -4.60
C ALA A 84 5.60 -11.91 -5.96
N THR A 85 4.39 -11.44 -6.16
CA THR A 85 3.86 -11.31 -7.51
C THR A 85 4.50 -10.08 -8.15
N ASN A 86 5.34 -10.30 -9.15
CA ASN A 86 5.87 -9.20 -9.96
C ASN A 86 4.77 -8.71 -10.90
N LEU A 87 4.32 -7.49 -10.67
CA LEU A 87 3.36 -6.77 -11.50
C LEU A 87 4.18 -5.64 -12.16
N ASP A 88 4.30 -5.58 -13.45
CA ASP A 88 5.18 -4.73 -14.27
C ASP A 88 5.81 -3.50 -13.58
N ASP A 89 5.05 -2.81 -12.72
CA ASP A 89 5.46 -1.59 -12.02
C ASP A 89 5.85 -1.79 -10.53
N PHE A 90 5.50 -2.93 -9.91
CA PHE A 90 5.78 -3.21 -8.49
C PHE A 90 5.68 -4.70 -8.16
N TYR A 91 6.26 -5.07 -7.00
CA TYR A 91 6.16 -6.38 -6.38
C TYR A 91 5.07 -6.36 -5.31
N GLU A 92 4.15 -7.32 -5.33
CA GLU A 92 3.06 -7.41 -4.37
C GLU A 92 3.19 -8.64 -3.47
N PHE A 93 2.99 -8.42 -2.17
CA PHE A 93 2.95 -9.42 -1.11
C PHE A 93 1.62 -9.29 -0.38
N LEU A 94 1.05 -10.41 0.00
CA LEU A 94 -0.14 -10.42 0.86
C LEU A 94 0.26 -10.72 2.30
N TRP A 95 -0.07 -9.79 3.20
CA TRP A 95 0.09 -9.94 4.64
C TRP A 95 -1.27 -10.20 5.29
N ASP A 96 -1.43 -11.38 5.92
CA ASP A 96 -2.60 -11.70 6.72
C ASP A 96 -2.42 -11.15 8.13
N THR A 97 -3.17 -10.11 8.46
CA THR A 97 -3.11 -9.47 9.77
C THR A 97 -4.06 -10.10 10.80
N GLU A 98 -4.93 -11.05 10.41
CA GLU A 98 -5.90 -11.67 11.32
C GLU A 98 -5.25 -12.41 12.49
N GLN A 99 -3.97 -12.79 12.35
CA GLN A 99 -3.19 -13.46 13.39
C GLN A 99 -2.33 -12.50 14.20
N GLU A 100 -2.32 -11.23 13.86
CA GLU A 100 -1.53 -10.20 14.53
C GLU A 100 -2.31 -9.57 15.69
N GLU A 101 -1.60 -8.95 16.63
CA GLU A 101 -2.22 -8.25 17.75
C GLU A 101 -2.83 -6.91 17.30
N ASP A 102 -4.06 -6.64 17.74
CA ASP A 102 -4.76 -5.38 17.47
C ASP A 102 -4.13 -4.20 18.23
N ASP A 103 -4.27 -3.01 17.65
CA ASP A 103 -3.77 -1.74 18.20
C ASP A 103 -2.25 -1.70 18.42
N ILE A 104 -1.51 -2.57 17.72
CA ILE A 104 -0.05 -2.62 17.74
C ILE A 104 0.52 -2.05 16.44
N GLU A 105 1.64 -1.34 16.59
CA GLU A 105 2.42 -0.81 15.48
C GLU A 105 3.36 -1.86 14.92
N TYR A 106 3.33 -2.03 13.60
CA TYR A 106 4.20 -2.92 12.83
C TYR A 106 5.10 -2.13 11.90
N GLN A 107 6.40 -2.35 12.01
CA GLN A 107 7.38 -1.74 11.12
C GLN A 107 7.56 -2.61 9.88
N ILE A 108 7.42 -2.01 8.69
CA ILE A 108 7.55 -2.68 7.40
C ILE A 108 8.71 -2.06 6.61
N TYR A 109 9.59 -2.90 6.05
CA TYR A 109 10.58 -2.50 5.05
C TYR A 109 10.83 -3.64 4.07
N ALA A 110 11.46 -3.36 2.95
CA ALA A 110 11.86 -4.36 1.98
C ALA A 110 13.39 -4.44 1.84
N ILE A 111 13.89 -5.63 1.56
CA ILE A 111 15.26 -5.90 1.14
C ILE A 111 15.20 -6.24 -0.35
N ILE A 112 15.90 -5.47 -1.15
CA ILE A 112 15.96 -5.60 -2.60
C ILE A 112 17.36 -6.06 -2.97
N ARG A 113 17.48 -7.09 -3.82
CA ARG A 113 18.76 -7.56 -4.34
C ARG A 113 18.70 -7.69 -5.86
N ASP A 114 19.80 -7.32 -6.50
CA ASP A 114 20.00 -7.56 -7.92
C ASP A 114 20.60 -8.95 -8.18
N VAL A 115 20.75 -9.30 -9.46
CA VAL A 115 21.36 -10.56 -9.91
C VAL A 115 22.86 -10.65 -9.63
N ASN A 116 23.53 -9.56 -9.31
CA ASN A 116 24.94 -9.46 -9.00
C ASN A 116 25.23 -9.56 -7.50
N GLY A 117 24.19 -9.51 -6.67
CA GLY A 117 24.25 -9.65 -5.21
C GLY A 117 24.34 -8.34 -4.45
N ASN A 118 24.25 -7.17 -5.13
CA ASN A 118 24.13 -5.89 -4.47
C ASN A 118 22.77 -5.81 -3.77
N ALA A 119 22.73 -5.18 -2.61
CA ALA A 119 21.52 -5.15 -1.78
C ALA A 119 21.20 -3.76 -1.25
N TYR A 120 19.89 -3.48 -1.15
CA TYR A 120 19.34 -2.24 -0.61
C TYR A 120 18.20 -2.52 0.34
N ASN A 121 18.16 -1.81 1.45
CA ASN A 121 17.01 -1.81 2.37
C ASN A 121 16.22 -0.53 2.16
N THR A 122 14.93 -0.65 1.88
CA THR A 122 14.04 0.52 1.77
C THR A 122 13.95 1.26 3.10
N PRO A 123 13.60 2.55 3.10
CA PRO A 123 13.12 3.21 4.31
C PRO A 123 11.95 2.43 4.89
N SER A 124 11.93 2.27 6.21
CA SER A 124 10.83 1.61 6.90
C SER A 124 9.63 2.54 7.05
N ILE A 125 8.45 1.95 6.97
CA ILE A 125 7.19 2.58 7.35
C ILE A 125 6.63 1.88 8.60
N THR A 126 5.72 2.53 9.30
CA THR A 126 4.97 1.96 10.43
C THR A 126 3.48 2.00 10.11
N VAL A 127 2.77 0.91 10.38
CA VAL A 127 1.31 0.81 10.27
C VAL A 127 0.75 0.26 11.58
N THR A 128 -0.52 0.50 11.86
CA THR A 128 -1.22 -0.08 13.02
C THR A 128 -2.18 -1.16 12.53
N VAL A 129 -2.08 -2.37 13.07
CA VAL A 129 -3.08 -3.42 12.82
C VAL A 129 -4.27 -3.20 13.74
N ASN A 130 -5.49 -3.25 13.18
CA ASN A 130 -6.71 -3.26 13.94
C ASN A 130 -7.79 -4.04 13.18
N ASN A 131 -7.91 -5.33 13.47
CA ASN A 131 -8.87 -6.25 12.87
C ASN A 131 -10.26 -6.17 13.54
N ASN A 132 -10.36 -5.40 14.61
CA ASN A 132 -11.58 -5.20 15.35
C ASN A 132 -11.86 -3.70 15.52
N PRO A 133 -11.95 -2.94 14.41
CA PRO A 133 -12.18 -1.52 14.53
C PRO A 133 -13.48 -1.36 15.34
N ILE A 134 -13.35 -0.75 16.54
CA ILE A 134 -14.54 -0.38 17.32
C ILE A 134 -15.38 0.46 16.37
N PRO A 135 -16.62 0.05 16.06
CA PRO A 135 -17.49 0.86 15.21
C PRO A 135 -17.46 2.28 15.74
N ASN A 136 -17.25 3.26 14.88
CA ASN A 136 -17.32 4.66 15.29
C ASN A 136 -18.56 4.83 16.16
N PHE A 137 -18.38 4.97 17.48
CA PHE A 137 -19.52 5.18 18.37
C PHE A 137 -20.12 6.52 17.99
N ASP A 138 -21.37 6.46 17.56
CA ASP A 138 -22.11 7.68 17.45
C ASP A 138 -22.35 8.23 18.85
N LEU A 139 -21.76 9.38 19.12
CA LEU A 139 -21.90 10.11 20.38
C LEU A 139 -22.86 11.30 20.25
N ILE A 140 -23.45 11.48 19.08
CA ILE A 140 -24.37 12.57 18.78
C ILE A 140 -25.77 12.02 18.98
N PRO A 141 -26.49 12.46 20.01
CA PRO A 141 -27.88 12.00 20.22
C PRO A 141 -28.80 12.55 19.12
N PRO A 142 -29.86 11.81 18.76
CA PRO A 142 -30.84 12.28 17.79
C PRO A 142 -31.54 13.56 18.24
N VAL A 143 -31.89 14.37 17.26
CA VAL A 143 -32.73 15.54 17.47
C VAL A 143 -34.17 15.15 17.14
N VAL A 144 -35.07 15.38 18.07
CA VAL A 144 -36.50 15.08 17.90
C VAL A 144 -37.35 16.34 18.14
N SER A 145 -38.41 16.47 17.38
CA SER A 145 -39.40 17.53 17.54
C SER A 145 -40.80 16.99 17.35
N LEU A 146 -41.72 17.46 18.18
CA LEU A 146 -43.15 17.25 18.02
C LEU A 146 -43.72 18.46 17.26
N GLN A 147 -44.33 18.23 16.12
CA GLN A 147 -44.90 19.29 15.26
C GLN A 147 -46.38 19.50 15.49
N GLU A 148 -47.10 18.39 15.68
CA GLU A 148 -48.54 18.44 16.04
C GLU A 148 -48.82 17.40 17.14
N PRO A 149 -49.72 17.74 18.09
CA PRO A 149 -50.38 19.02 18.32
C PRO A 149 -49.42 20.09 18.85
N THR A 150 -49.73 21.35 18.62
CA THR A 150 -49.00 22.47 19.23
C THR A 150 -49.30 22.62 20.72
N SER A 151 -48.32 23.17 21.45
CA SER A 151 -48.48 23.39 22.89
C SER A 151 -49.71 24.23 23.20
N PHE A 152 -50.47 23.85 24.26
CA PHE A 152 -51.74 24.46 24.70
C PHE A 152 -52.91 24.36 23.70
N GLN A 153 -52.81 23.60 22.63
CA GLN A 153 -53.92 23.34 21.73
C GLN A 153 -55.02 22.54 22.43
N VAL A 154 -56.30 22.97 22.32
CA VAL A 154 -57.45 22.23 22.79
C VAL A 154 -57.87 21.21 21.74
N LEU A 155 -57.88 19.95 22.12
CA LEU A 155 -58.10 18.82 21.24
C LEU A 155 -59.45 18.18 21.50
N SER A 156 -60.11 17.66 20.46
CA SER A 156 -61.33 16.85 20.56
C SER A 156 -61.28 15.74 19.50
N ASP A 157 -61.95 14.65 19.79
CA ASP A 157 -62.04 13.48 18.90
C ASP A 157 -60.67 12.86 18.57
N THR A 158 -60.51 12.38 17.35
CA THR A 158 -59.25 11.79 16.87
C THR A 158 -58.25 12.88 16.54
N VAL A 159 -57.06 12.79 17.10
CA VAL A 159 -55.97 13.75 16.89
C VAL A 159 -54.76 13.08 16.21
N ASN A 160 -54.26 13.70 15.18
CA ASN A 160 -53.00 13.30 14.58
C ASN A 160 -51.85 13.83 15.39
N ILE A 161 -50.90 12.95 15.70
CA ILE A 161 -49.61 13.32 16.28
C ILE A 161 -48.55 13.26 15.18
N VAL A 162 -47.86 14.36 14.95
CA VAL A 162 -46.79 14.46 13.96
C VAL A 162 -45.49 14.80 14.65
N SER A 163 -44.52 13.90 14.53
CA SER A 163 -43.17 14.07 15.07
C SER A 163 -42.13 13.89 13.97
N PHE A 164 -41.01 14.52 14.18
CA PHE A 164 -39.85 14.44 13.26
C PHE A 164 -38.59 14.16 14.08
N ALA A 165 -37.79 13.19 13.64
CA ALA A 165 -36.52 12.87 14.25
C ALA A 165 -35.44 12.74 13.18
N VAL A 166 -34.25 13.25 13.46
CA VAL A 166 -33.05 13.12 12.60
C VAL A 166 -31.85 12.79 13.42
N ASP A 167 -30.96 12.03 12.81
CA ASP A 167 -29.68 11.66 13.36
C ASP A 167 -28.68 11.40 12.22
N ASN A 168 -27.37 11.58 12.48
CA ASN A 168 -26.30 11.35 11.51
C ASN A 168 -26.09 9.87 11.18
N TRP A 169 -26.53 8.95 12.06
CA TRP A 169 -26.44 7.49 11.90
C TRP A 169 -27.79 6.81 11.67
N GLY A 170 -28.86 7.58 11.70
CA GLY A 170 -30.22 7.11 11.50
C GLY A 170 -30.99 6.87 12.80
N ILE A 171 -32.32 6.78 12.66
CA ILE A 171 -33.24 6.56 13.77
C ILE A 171 -33.64 5.08 13.76
N SER A 172 -33.46 4.37 14.87
CA SER A 172 -33.92 3.00 15.01
C SER A 172 -35.41 2.92 15.28
N HIS A 173 -35.92 3.78 16.15
CA HIS A 173 -37.35 3.88 16.50
C HIS A 173 -37.66 5.24 17.14
N LEU A 174 -38.94 5.60 17.17
CA LEU A 174 -39.45 6.78 17.83
C LEU A 174 -40.67 6.36 18.66
N GLU A 175 -40.70 6.78 19.89
CA GLU A 175 -41.83 6.51 20.81
C GLU A 175 -42.58 7.79 21.07
N ILE A 176 -43.91 7.69 21.11
CA ILE A 176 -44.79 8.75 21.59
C ILE A 176 -45.26 8.40 23.03
N ILE A 177 -45.04 9.30 23.95
CA ILE A 177 -45.37 9.11 25.36
C ILE A 177 -46.44 10.10 25.75
N ILE A 178 -47.56 9.60 26.27
CA ILE A 178 -48.67 10.42 26.79
C ILE A 178 -48.88 10.04 28.26
N ASN A 179 -48.77 11.02 29.15
CA ASN A 179 -48.91 10.79 30.61
C ASN A 179 -48.05 9.64 31.13
N ASP A 180 -46.76 9.61 30.68
CA ASP A 180 -45.78 8.57 31.04
C ASP A 180 -46.14 7.15 30.54
N VAL A 181 -47.03 7.03 29.55
CA VAL A 181 -47.39 5.77 28.90
C VAL A 181 -46.95 5.83 27.45
N ILE A 182 -46.23 4.76 26.98
CA ILE A 182 -45.85 4.61 25.57
C ILE A 182 -47.09 4.23 24.77
N GLU A 183 -47.37 5.00 23.74
CA GLU A 183 -48.43 4.72 22.79
C GLU A 183 -47.85 4.02 21.57
N THR A 184 -48.44 2.91 21.15
CA THR A 184 -47.96 2.05 20.03
C THR A 184 -48.82 2.23 18.78
#